data_1ec050c495490b6501d6469a8235ef77
#
_entry.id   1ec050c495490b6501d6469a8235ef77
#
_cell.length_a   1.000
_cell.length_b   1.000
_cell.length_c   1.000
_cell.angle_alpha   90.00
_cell.angle_beta   90.00
_cell.angle_gamma   90.00
#
_symmetry.space_group_name_H-M   'P 1'
#
loop_
_entity.id
_entity.type
_entity.pdbx_description
1 polymer ?
#
loop_
_entity_poly.entity_id
_entity_poly.type
_entity_poly.pdbx_seq_one_letter_code
_entity_poly.pdbx_strand_id
1 'polypeptide(L)'
;IVLVLLVGSLYSSSFLSPDYLLQQLKVASFLGVIATGAMIVILLGQIDLSVPWVVAAGGMMATAATGWGPVGSALAIPVGVGCGVALGLVSGAGVAYLRIPSMVVTLAVNAVAQGLMIVHTGGFSPQDASSPAMRFIATGQTVLGIPNALVVWVIVGIAAVFLLTRTTFGRTVYAIGNRERAAYLSGARTRVVIMSTFALAG
;
A
#
# COMPACT_ATOMS: atom_id res chain seq x y z
N ILE A 1 4.57 -15.03 17.74
CA ILE A 1 5.28 -15.57 16.56
C ILE A 1 6.11 -16.78 16.98
N VAL A 2 7.07 -16.65 17.92
CA VAL A 2 7.95 -17.77 18.37
C VAL A 2 7.13 -18.96 18.83
N LEU A 3 6.09 -18.76 19.66
CA LEU A 3 5.21 -19.83 20.13
C LEU A 3 4.48 -20.55 18.99
N VAL A 4 4.01 -19.79 17.98
CA VAL A 4 3.36 -20.37 16.79
C VAL A 4 4.33 -21.22 15.98
N LEU A 5 5.58 -20.75 15.80
CA LEU A 5 6.61 -21.51 15.09
C LEU A 5 7.00 -22.79 15.87
N LEU A 6 7.11 -22.73 17.19
CA LEU A 6 7.39 -23.89 18.02
C LEU A 6 6.25 -24.91 17.97
N VAL A 7 5.00 -24.47 18.12
CA VAL A 7 3.83 -25.38 18.00
C VAL A 7 3.75 -25.96 16.59
N GLY A 8 3.97 -25.14 15.56
CA GLY A 8 3.98 -25.63 14.17
C GLY A 8 5.06 -26.66 13.89
N SER A 9 6.25 -26.52 14.52
CA SER A 9 7.34 -27.47 14.37
C SER A 9 7.05 -28.84 14.97
N LEU A 10 6.13 -28.94 15.93
CA LEU A 10 5.66 -30.21 16.46
C LEU A 10 4.82 -31.01 15.45
N TYR A 11 4.17 -30.30 14.49
CA TYR A 11 3.39 -30.95 13.43
C TYR A 11 4.22 -31.22 12.18
N SER A 12 5.20 -30.37 11.86
CA SER A 12 6.07 -30.53 10.71
C SER A 12 7.41 -29.84 10.93
N SER A 13 8.50 -30.59 10.73
CA SER A 13 9.87 -30.04 10.78
C SER A 13 10.12 -28.93 9.75
N SER A 14 9.31 -28.88 8.68
CA SER A 14 9.40 -27.86 7.63
C SER A 14 9.12 -26.44 8.13
N PHE A 15 8.40 -26.26 9.25
CA PHE A 15 8.10 -24.93 9.82
C PHE A 15 9.33 -24.15 10.27
N LEU A 16 10.44 -24.83 10.57
CA LEU A 16 11.71 -24.21 10.94
C LEU A 16 12.72 -24.23 9.79
N SER A 17 12.34 -24.73 8.60
CA SER A 17 13.25 -24.72 7.47
C SER A 17 13.58 -23.30 7.01
N PRO A 18 14.83 -23.02 6.60
CA PRO A 18 15.20 -21.69 6.08
C PRO A 18 14.31 -21.22 4.93
N ASP A 19 13.95 -22.11 4.02
CA ASP A 19 13.10 -21.79 2.86
C ASP A 19 11.70 -21.33 3.29
N TYR A 20 11.09 -22.04 4.27
CA TYR A 20 9.80 -21.64 4.80
C TYR A 20 9.87 -20.27 5.49
N LEU A 21 10.90 -20.03 6.31
CA LEU A 21 11.08 -18.75 6.99
C LEU A 21 11.31 -17.60 6.00
N LEU A 22 12.09 -17.82 4.95
CA LEU A 22 12.29 -16.84 3.88
C LEU A 22 10.98 -16.54 3.14
N GLN A 23 10.16 -17.55 2.87
CA GLN A 23 8.86 -17.37 2.26
C GLN A 23 7.91 -16.57 3.17
N GLN A 24 7.88 -16.87 4.47
CA GLN A 24 7.09 -16.10 5.44
C GLN A 24 7.57 -14.65 5.54
N LEU A 25 8.88 -14.43 5.53
CA LEU A 25 9.46 -13.09 5.54
C LEU A 25 9.07 -12.28 4.30
N LYS A 26 9.00 -12.92 3.14
CA LYS A 26 8.54 -12.31 1.89
C LYS A 26 7.06 -11.86 1.99
N VAL A 27 6.18 -12.75 2.48
CA VAL A 27 4.76 -12.40 2.69
C VAL A 27 4.62 -11.28 3.72
N ALA A 28 5.36 -11.36 4.82
CA ALA A 28 5.37 -10.32 5.85
C ALA A 28 5.84 -8.96 5.29
N SER A 29 6.75 -8.95 4.32
CA SER A 29 7.23 -7.72 3.69
C SER A 29 6.14 -7.01 2.88
N PHE A 30 5.30 -7.73 2.15
CA PHE A 30 4.14 -7.15 1.46
C PHE A 30 3.15 -6.55 2.45
N LEU A 31 2.82 -7.31 3.50
CA LEU A 31 1.95 -6.81 4.57
C LEU A 31 2.56 -5.59 5.27
N GLY A 32 3.88 -5.57 5.41
CA GLY A 32 4.63 -4.46 5.98
C GLY A 32 4.52 -3.16 5.17
N VAL A 33 4.58 -3.25 3.84
CA VAL A 33 4.36 -2.07 2.96
C VAL A 33 2.93 -1.55 3.13
N ILE A 34 1.93 -2.44 3.06
CA ILE A 34 0.52 -2.08 3.26
C ILE A 34 0.31 -1.44 4.65
N ALA A 35 0.86 -2.06 5.70
CA ALA A 35 0.77 -1.55 7.06
C ALA A 35 1.44 -0.18 7.23
N THR A 36 2.52 0.09 6.49
CA THR A 36 3.20 1.39 6.51
C THR A 36 2.29 2.48 5.93
N GLY A 37 1.59 2.23 4.82
CA GLY A 37 0.59 3.15 4.26
C GLY A 37 -0.57 3.38 5.24
N ALA A 38 -1.18 2.31 5.74
CA ALA A 38 -2.27 2.37 6.70
C ALA A 38 -1.88 3.13 7.99
N MET A 39 -0.65 2.94 8.48
CA MET A 39 -0.12 3.65 9.65
C MET A 39 -0.17 5.16 9.46
N ILE A 40 0.22 5.69 8.31
CA ILE A 40 0.23 7.13 8.05
C ILE A 40 -1.19 7.70 8.12
N VAL A 41 -2.19 6.97 7.60
CA VAL A 41 -3.61 7.38 7.67
C VAL A 41 -4.13 7.31 9.11
N ILE A 42 -3.73 6.30 9.88
CA ILE A 42 -4.11 6.17 11.31
C ILE A 42 -3.50 7.30 12.13
N LEU A 43 -2.26 7.69 11.88
CA LEU A 43 -1.61 8.83 12.56
C LEU A 43 -2.32 10.16 12.26
N LEU A 44 -2.98 10.27 11.11
CA LEU A 44 -3.84 11.41 10.77
C LEU A 44 -5.18 11.40 11.53
N GLY A 45 -5.48 10.33 12.28
CA GLY A 45 -6.76 10.14 12.97
C GLY A 45 -7.88 9.62 12.05
N GLN A 46 -7.53 9.04 10.89
CA GLN A 46 -8.48 8.53 9.90
C GLN A 46 -8.34 7.01 9.75
N ILE A 47 -9.33 6.39 9.10
CA ILE A 47 -9.32 4.95 8.79
C ILE A 47 -9.52 4.78 7.29
N ASP A 48 -8.67 3.95 6.67
CA ASP A 48 -8.77 3.61 5.26
C ASP A 48 -9.21 2.15 5.09
N LEU A 49 -10.42 1.96 4.59
CA LEU A 49 -11.00 0.65 4.29
C LEU A 49 -10.96 0.32 2.78
N SER A 50 -10.33 1.17 1.96
CA SER A 50 -10.19 0.94 0.52
C SER A 50 -8.99 0.06 0.17
N VAL A 51 -8.08 -0.18 1.11
CA VAL A 51 -6.81 -0.90 0.94
C VAL A 51 -6.93 -2.20 0.13
N PRO A 52 -7.89 -3.12 0.39
CA PRO A 52 -7.94 -4.39 -0.34
C PRO A 52 -8.10 -4.21 -1.85
N TRP A 53 -9.01 -3.33 -2.26
CA TRP A 53 -9.26 -3.11 -3.68
C TRP A 53 -8.34 -2.07 -4.33
N VAL A 54 -7.70 -1.21 -3.56
CA VAL A 54 -6.59 -0.37 -4.04
C VAL A 54 -5.39 -1.25 -4.43
N VAL A 55 -5.01 -2.19 -3.57
CA VAL A 55 -3.94 -3.15 -3.86
C VAL A 55 -4.28 -4.03 -5.06
N ALA A 56 -5.50 -4.57 -5.09
CA ALA A 56 -5.96 -5.41 -6.21
C ALA A 56 -5.98 -4.61 -7.54
N ALA A 57 -6.55 -3.39 -7.54
CA ALA A 57 -6.62 -2.54 -8.72
C ALA A 57 -5.23 -2.13 -9.21
N GLY A 58 -4.33 -1.74 -8.29
CA GLY A 58 -2.94 -1.42 -8.64
C GLY A 58 -2.23 -2.59 -9.31
N GLY A 59 -2.38 -3.81 -8.74
CA GLY A 59 -1.83 -5.03 -9.33
C GLY A 59 -2.42 -5.37 -10.70
N MET A 60 -3.75 -5.29 -10.86
CA MET A 60 -4.44 -5.54 -12.12
C MET A 60 -4.03 -4.54 -13.20
N MET A 61 -3.98 -3.26 -12.87
CA MET A 61 -3.56 -2.21 -13.83
C MET A 61 -2.08 -2.35 -14.21
N ALA A 62 -1.23 -2.74 -13.26
CA ALA A 62 0.18 -3.01 -13.55
C ALA A 62 0.36 -4.20 -14.51
N THR A 63 -0.41 -5.29 -14.31
CA THR A 63 -0.36 -6.44 -15.23
C THR A 63 -0.98 -6.11 -16.58
N ALA A 64 -2.11 -5.41 -16.63
CA ALA A 64 -2.73 -4.98 -17.89
C ALA A 64 -1.79 -4.10 -18.73
N ALA A 65 -1.00 -3.24 -18.09
CA ALA A 65 -0.01 -2.41 -18.80
C ALA A 65 1.03 -3.26 -19.55
N THR A 66 1.36 -4.47 -19.09
CA THR A 66 2.32 -5.33 -19.80
C THR A 66 1.83 -5.74 -21.19
N GLY A 67 0.52 -5.79 -21.41
CA GLY A 67 -0.09 -6.05 -22.72
C GLY A 67 0.18 -4.97 -23.78
N TRP A 68 0.66 -3.78 -23.36
CA TRP A 68 1.04 -2.69 -24.29
C TRP A 68 2.44 -2.87 -24.90
N GLY A 69 3.03 -4.05 -24.77
CA GLY A 69 4.34 -4.39 -25.32
C GLY A 69 5.52 -3.95 -24.42
N PRO A 70 6.73 -3.80 -24.98
CA PRO A 70 7.94 -3.52 -24.19
C PRO A 70 7.86 -2.24 -23.34
N VAL A 71 7.26 -1.18 -23.89
CA VAL A 71 7.06 0.09 -23.18
C VAL A 71 6.10 -0.10 -22.00
N GLY A 72 4.99 -0.81 -22.23
CA GLY A 72 4.03 -1.13 -21.18
C GLY A 72 4.63 -1.99 -20.07
N SER A 73 5.48 -2.94 -20.41
CA SER A 73 6.22 -3.74 -19.43
C SER A 73 7.13 -2.88 -18.54
N ALA A 74 7.79 -1.86 -19.08
CA ALA A 74 8.59 -0.91 -18.31
C ALA A 74 7.72 0.02 -17.45
N LEU A 75 6.54 0.39 -17.93
CA LEU A 75 5.59 1.26 -17.24
C LEU A 75 4.67 0.53 -16.24
N ALA A 76 4.71 -0.80 -16.16
CA ALA A 76 3.81 -1.60 -15.33
C ALA A 76 3.78 -1.12 -13.86
N ILE A 77 4.94 -0.95 -13.24
CA ILE A 77 5.02 -0.47 -11.85
C ILE A 77 4.51 0.97 -11.71
N PRO A 78 4.96 1.95 -12.52
CA PRO A 78 4.39 3.31 -12.50
C PRO A 78 2.87 3.36 -12.70
N VAL A 79 2.30 2.53 -13.57
CA VAL A 79 0.85 2.45 -13.80
C VAL A 79 0.13 1.92 -12.57
N GLY A 80 0.64 0.85 -11.96
CA GLY A 80 0.06 0.32 -10.72
C GLY A 80 0.09 1.33 -9.57
N VAL A 81 1.24 1.96 -9.34
CA VAL A 81 1.40 3.02 -8.34
C VAL A 81 0.50 4.22 -8.66
N GLY A 82 0.43 4.64 -9.91
CA GLY A 82 -0.46 5.72 -10.35
C GLY A 82 -1.94 5.42 -10.09
N CYS A 83 -2.37 4.18 -10.29
CA CYS A 83 -3.72 3.72 -9.96
C CYS A 83 -3.99 3.83 -8.46
N GLY A 84 -3.09 3.34 -7.62
CA GLY A 84 -3.21 3.45 -6.16
C GLY A 84 -3.28 4.90 -5.69
N VAL A 85 -2.35 5.74 -6.14
CA VAL A 85 -2.34 7.18 -5.85
C VAL A 85 -3.64 7.86 -6.28
N ALA A 86 -4.19 7.52 -7.47
CA ALA A 86 -5.45 8.09 -7.95
C ALA A 86 -6.63 7.73 -7.04
N LEU A 87 -6.75 6.45 -6.64
CA LEU A 87 -7.79 5.99 -5.72
C LEU A 87 -7.63 6.62 -4.34
N GLY A 88 -6.39 6.73 -3.85
CA GLY A 88 -6.07 7.43 -2.61
C GLY A 88 -6.43 8.93 -2.67
N LEU A 89 -6.15 9.61 -3.79
CA LEU A 89 -6.58 10.99 -4.00
C LEU A 89 -8.10 11.15 -3.96
N VAL A 90 -8.87 10.23 -4.56
CA VAL A 90 -10.33 10.24 -4.51
C VAL A 90 -10.81 10.08 -3.06
N SER A 91 -10.25 9.12 -2.31
CA SER A 91 -10.55 8.93 -0.89
C SER A 91 -10.22 10.19 -0.07
N GLY A 92 -9.01 10.72 -0.26
CA GLY A 92 -8.55 11.92 0.44
C GLY A 92 -9.36 13.16 0.09
N ALA A 93 -9.79 13.32 -1.16
CA ALA A 93 -10.66 14.42 -1.59
C ALA A 93 -12.04 14.35 -0.92
N GLY A 94 -12.64 13.17 -0.87
CA GLY A 94 -13.91 12.94 -0.17
C GLY A 94 -13.85 13.34 1.31
N VAL A 95 -12.78 12.95 1.99
CA VAL A 95 -12.57 13.30 3.41
C VAL A 95 -12.25 14.79 3.59
N ALA A 96 -11.32 15.33 2.80
CA ALA A 96 -10.80 16.68 3.00
C ALA A 96 -11.75 17.79 2.54
N TYR A 97 -12.45 17.61 1.43
CA TYR A 97 -13.30 18.65 0.84
C TYR A 97 -14.78 18.44 1.09
N LEU A 98 -15.28 17.20 0.97
CA LEU A 98 -16.69 16.90 1.22
C LEU A 98 -16.98 16.68 2.70
N ARG A 99 -15.94 16.58 3.56
CA ARG A 99 -16.10 16.39 5.01
C ARG A 99 -16.87 15.13 5.39
N ILE A 100 -16.87 14.13 4.52
CA ILE A 100 -17.50 12.84 4.79
C ILE A 100 -16.57 12.02 5.69
N PRO A 101 -17.08 11.27 6.68
CA PRO A 101 -16.25 10.38 7.50
C PRO A 101 -15.42 9.43 6.64
N SER A 102 -14.14 9.27 6.98
CA SER A 102 -13.19 8.48 6.16
C SER A 102 -13.65 7.05 5.92
N MET A 103 -14.22 6.39 6.93
CA MET A 103 -14.75 5.03 6.79
C MET A 103 -15.83 4.92 5.69
N VAL A 104 -16.68 5.93 5.55
CA VAL A 104 -17.75 5.93 4.53
C VAL A 104 -17.17 6.13 3.13
N VAL A 105 -16.27 7.12 2.99
CA VAL A 105 -15.64 7.41 1.70
C VAL A 105 -14.80 6.22 1.24
N THR A 106 -13.95 5.67 2.11
CA THR A 106 -13.03 4.60 1.74
C THR A 106 -13.76 3.29 1.44
N LEU A 107 -14.88 2.99 2.13
CA LEU A 107 -15.75 1.87 1.76
C LEU A 107 -16.42 2.09 0.39
N ALA A 108 -16.86 3.30 0.10
CA ALA A 108 -17.43 3.62 -1.21
C ALA A 108 -16.37 3.48 -2.32
N VAL A 109 -15.17 4.02 -2.11
CA VAL A 109 -14.03 3.86 -3.06
C VAL A 109 -13.67 2.40 -3.23
N ASN A 110 -13.64 1.61 -2.15
CA ASN A 110 -13.41 0.17 -2.20
C ASN A 110 -14.43 -0.54 -3.10
N ALA A 111 -15.72 -0.27 -2.91
CA ALA A 111 -16.79 -0.88 -3.71
C ALA A 111 -16.75 -0.44 -5.19
N VAL A 112 -16.46 0.84 -5.45
CA VAL A 112 -16.32 1.36 -6.82
C VAL A 112 -15.10 0.75 -7.50
N ALA A 113 -13.95 0.70 -6.83
CA ALA A 113 -12.74 0.06 -7.35
C ALA A 113 -12.99 -1.41 -7.68
N GLN A 114 -13.67 -2.14 -6.78
CA GLN A 114 -14.09 -3.52 -7.01
C GLN A 114 -14.94 -3.64 -8.27
N GLY A 115 -16.00 -2.85 -8.39
CA GLY A 115 -16.89 -2.89 -9.55
C GLY A 115 -16.17 -2.58 -10.86
N LEU A 116 -15.32 -1.55 -10.87
CA LEU A 116 -14.51 -1.18 -12.05
C LEU A 116 -13.56 -2.29 -12.46
N MET A 117 -12.88 -2.94 -11.51
CA MET A 117 -11.95 -4.04 -11.80
C MET A 117 -12.69 -5.28 -12.31
N ILE A 118 -13.87 -5.61 -11.77
CA ILE A 118 -14.70 -6.71 -12.26
C ILE A 118 -15.14 -6.44 -13.71
N VAL A 119 -15.57 -5.22 -14.02
CA VAL A 119 -15.94 -4.84 -15.39
C VAL A 119 -14.72 -4.89 -16.31
N HIS A 120 -13.57 -4.38 -15.88
CA HIS A 120 -12.34 -4.38 -16.68
C HIS A 120 -11.85 -5.79 -17.01
N THR A 121 -11.97 -6.72 -16.08
CA THR A 121 -11.51 -8.10 -16.25
C THR A 121 -12.60 -9.05 -16.82
N GLY A 122 -13.83 -8.55 -17.02
CA GLY A 122 -14.97 -9.40 -17.37
C GLY A 122 -15.33 -10.44 -16.30
N GLY A 123 -14.92 -10.19 -15.04
CA GLY A 123 -15.12 -11.11 -13.91
C GLY A 123 -14.06 -12.23 -13.81
N PHE A 124 -13.07 -12.24 -14.68
CA PHE A 124 -11.98 -13.23 -14.66
C PHE A 124 -10.72 -12.66 -13.99
N SER A 125 -9.82 -13.56 -13.57
CA SER A 125 -8.49 -13.16 -13.14
C SER A 125 -7.70 -12.61 -14.33
N PRO A 126 -6.84 -11.58 -14.13
CA PRO A 126 -5.98 -11.07 -15.18
C PRO A 126 -5.16 -12.21 -15.81
N GLN A 127 -5.17 -12.28 -17.13
CA GLN A 127 -4.43 -13.29 -17.89
C GLN A 127 -3.05 -12.82 -18.30
N ASP A 128 -2.77 -11.52 -18.12
CA ASP A 128 -1.49 -10.92 -18.48
C ASP A 128 -0.38 -11.33 -17.52
N ALA A 129 0.80 -11.58 -18.08
CA ALA A 129 1.96 -11.94 -17.29
C ALA A 129 2.54 -10.71 -16.58
N SER A 130 3.04 -10.91 -15.36
CA SER A 130 3.78 -9.85 -14.65
C SER A 130 5.08 -9.49 -15.39
N SER A 131 5.46 -8.20 -15.38
CA SER A 131 6.71 -7.74 -15.99
C SER A 131 7.94 -8.36 -15.31
N PRO A 132 9.09 -8.43 -16.00
CA PRO A 132 10.34 -8.89 -15.38
C PRO A 132 10.71 -8.11 -14.12
N ALA A 133 10.49 -6.77 -14.12
CA ALA A 133 10.75 -5.92 -12.96
C ALA A 133 9.81 -6.26 -11.79
N MET A 134 8.51 -6.47 -12.04
CA MET A 134 7.57 -6.89 -11.00
C MET A 134 7.98 -8.23 -10.39
N ARG A 135 8.33 -9.21 -11.23
CA ARG A 135 8.83 -10.51 -10.75
C ARG A 135 10.11 -10.38 -9.95
N PHE A 136 11.06 -9.58 -10.42
CA PHE A 136 12.32 -9.36 -9.69
C PHE A 136 12.07 -8.77 -8.29
N ILE A 137 11.19 -7.78 -8.17
CA ILE A 137 10.85 -7.17 -6.89
C ILE A 137 10.05 -8.15 -6.00
N ALA A 138 9.04 -8.81 -6.56
CA ALA A 138 8.13 -9.62 -5.78
C ALA A 138 8.68 -11.01 -5.41
N THR A 139 9.43 -11.64 -6.31
CA THR A 139 9.87 -13.04 -6.13
C THR A 139 11.39 -13.20 -6.13
N GLY A 140 12.14 -12.17 -6.56
CA GLY A 140 13.60 -12.20 -6.60
C GLY A 140 14.22 -12.23 -5.21
N GLN A 141 15.46 -12.67 -5.17
CA GLN A 141 16.32 -12.66 -3.98
C GLN A 141 17.62 -11.94 -4.29
N THR A 142 18.17 -11.26 -3.28
CA THR A 142 19.52 -10.67 -3.35
C THR A 142 20.59 -11.77 -3.28
N VAL A 143 21.84 -11.38 -3.50
CA VAL A 143 23.03 -12.28 -3.45
C VAL A 143 23.13 -13.04 -2.12
N LEU A 144 22.56 -12.51 -1.02
CA LEU A 144 22.54 -13.13 0.30
C LEU A 144 21.28 -13.99 0.56
N GLY A 145 20.46 -14.29 -0.45
CA GLY A 145 19.22 -15.03 -0.29
C GLY A 145 18.06 -14.22 0.36
N ILE A 146 18.26 -12.93 0.60
CA ILE A 146 17.26 -12.05 1.19
C ILE A 146 16.19 -11.71 0.14
N PRO A 147 14.88 -11.86 0.44
CA PRO A 147 13.82 -11.48 -0.49
C PRO A 147 13.88 -9.98 -0.87
N ASN A 148 13.82 -9.67 -2.17
CA ASN A 148 13.82 -8.27 -2.63
C ASN A 148 12.63 -7.48 -2.08
N ALA A 149 11.51 -8.13 -1.84
CA ALA A 149 10.35 -7.52 -1.18
C ALA A 149 10.68 -6.95 0.20
N LEU A 150 11.56 -7.62 0.97
CA LEU A 150 12.01 -7.11 2.28
C LEU A 150 12.84 -5.84 2.12
N VAL A 151 13.72 -5.79 1.13
CA VAL A 151 14.53 -4.60 0.84
C VAL A 151 13.63 -3.41 0.50
N VAL A 152 12.60 -3.65 -0.34
CA VAL A 152 11.62 -2.62 -0.69
C VAL A 152 10.87 -2.14 0.55
N TRP A 153 10.39 -3.04 1.41
CA TRP A 153 9.72 -2.65 2.65
C TRP A 153 10.62 -1.83 3.58
N VAL A 154 11.87 -2.23 3.75
CA VAL A 154 12.84 -1.48 4.57
C VAL A 154 13.04 -0.06 4.01
N ILE A 155 13.20 0.07 2.68
CA ILE A 155 13.34 1.38 2.03
C ILE A 155 12.09 2.24 2.26
N VAL A 156 10.89 1.68 2.03
CA VAL A 156 9.61 2.36 2.26
C VAL A 156 9.46 2.75 3.74
N GLY A 157 9.83 1.87 4.66
CA GLY A 157 9.79 2.13 6.09
C GLY A 157 10.72 3.27 6.50
N ILE A 158 11.97 3.27 6.01
CA ILE A 158 12.92 4.35 6.26
C ILE A 158 12.40 5.67 5.69
N ALA A 159 11.87 5.65 4.47
CA ALA A 159 11.29 6.83 3.84
C ALA A 159 10.09 7.37 4.63
N ALA A 160 9.22 6.49 5.12
CA ALA A 160 8.07 6.86 5.96
C ALA A 160 8.52 7.47 7.30
N VAL A 161 9.48 6.86 7.97
CA VAL A 161 10.05 7.40 9.22
C VAL A 161 10.69 8.76 8.97
N PHE A 162 11.48 8.91 7.91
CA PHE A 162 12.07 10.20 7.54
C PHE A 162 10.99 11.25 7.26
N LEU A 163 9.99 10.90 6.45
CA LEU A 163 8.86 11.77 6.11
C LEU A 163 8.12 12.24 7.37
N LEU A 164 7.83 11.33 8.29
CA LEU A 164 7.06 11.63 9.50
C LEU A 164 7.87 12.41 10.54
N THR A 165 9.18 12.13 10.69
CA THR A 165 9.98 12.70 11.78
C THR A 165 10.77 13.93 11.37
N ARG A 166 11.15 14.05 10.10
CA ARG A 166 12.08 15.08 9.62
C ARG A 166 11.45 16.15 8.75
N THR A 167 10.18 15.99 8.31
CA THR A 167 9.53 16.96 7.41
C THR A 167 8.42 17.76 8.09
N THR A 168 8.05 18.88 7.47
CA THR A 168 6.88 19.69 7.86
C THR A 168 5.58 18.94 7.65
N PHE A 169 5.53 18.06 6.61
CA PHE A 169 4.40 17.20 6.35
C PHE A 169 4.09 16.29 7.54
N GLY A 170 5.09 15.55 8.04
CA GLY A 170 4.90 14.65 9.18
C GLY A 170 4.46 15.39 10.44
N ARG A 171 5.08 16.54 10.76
CA ARG A 171 4.63 17.38 11.88
C ARG A 171 3.17 17.79 11.75
N THR A 172 2.73 18.11 10.54
CA THR A 172 1.33 18.51 10.28
C THR A 172 0.39 17.30 10.38
N VAL A 173 0.80 16.10 9.94
CA VAL A 173 0.03 14.86 10.10
C VAL A 173 -0.25 14.63 11.60
N TYR A 174 0.76 14.65 12.45
CA TYR A 174 0.59 14.51 13.91
C TYR A 174 -0.28 15.61 14.51
N ALA A 175 -0.12 16.87 14.06
CA ALA A 175 -0.93 17.98 14.55
C ALA A 175 -2.42 17.81 14.20
N ILE A 176 -2.72 17.36 12.97
CA ILE A 176 -4.10 17.09 12.52
C ILE A 176 -4.68 15.91 13.30
N GLY A 177 -3.93 14.81 13.44
CA GLY A 177 -4.36 13.62 14.18
C GLY A 177 -4.68 13.90 15.64
N ASN A 178 -3.94 14.82 16.27
CA ASN A 178 -4.24 15.25 17.62
C ASN A 178 -5.48 16.17 17.67
N ARG A 179 -5.55 17.22 16.83
CA ARG A 179 -6.68 18.15 16.77
C ARG A 179 -6.69 18.95 15.46
N GLU A 180 -7.43 18.47 14.46
CA GLU A 180 -7.50 19.09 13.12
C GLU A 180 -7.83 20.61 13.21
N ARG A 181 -8.81 20.99 14.05
CA ARG A 181 -9.24 22.39 14.18
C ARG A 181 -8.13 23.30 14.71
N ALA A 182 -7.32 22.81 15.65
CA ALA A 182 -6.18 23.57 16.16
C ALA A 182 -5.07 23.72 15.11
N ALA A 183 -4.77 22.64 14.36
CA ALA A 183 -3.82 22.69 13.27
C ALA A 183 -4.26 23.68 12.17
N TYR A 184 -5.53 23.70 11.82
CA TYR A 184 -6.09 24.66 10.86
C TYR A 184 -5.96 26.12 11.34
N LEU A 185 -6.29 26.40 12.61
CA LEU A 185 -6.18 27.75 13.19
C LEU A 185 -4.71 28.22 13.30
N SER A 186 -3.76 27.29 13.36
CA SER A 186 -2.31 27.57 13.31
C SER A 186 -1.78 27.81 11.88
N GLY A 187 -2.67 27.89 10.88
CA GLY A 187 -2.31 28.16 9.48
C GLY A 187 -1.90 26.91 8.66
N ALA A 188 -2.05 25.70 9.21
CA ALA A 188 -1.76 24.48 8.45
C ALA A 188 -2.78 24.25 7.34
N ARG A 189 -2.31 23.82 6.16
CA ARG A 189 -3.15 23.46 5.01
C ARG A 189 -3.73 22.05 5.20
N THR A 190 -4.63 21.88 6.20
CA THR A 190 -5.12 20.58 6.63
C THR A 190 -5.70 19.76 5.49
N ARG A 191 -6.48 20.37 4.57
CA ARG A 191 -7.09 19.67 3.42
C ARG A 191 -6.04 19.04 2.48
N VAL A 192 -4.98 19.77 2.18
CA VAL A 192 -3.90 19.27 1.30
C VAL A 192 -3.17 18.12 1.98
N VAL A 193 -2.88 18.23 3.28
CA VAL A 193 -2.20 17.17 4.04
C VAL A 193 -3.07 15.92 4.13
N ILE A 194 -4.37 16.06 4.41
CA ILE A 194 -5.29 14.91 4.42
C ILE A 194 -5.28 14.22 3.06
N MET A 195 -5.49 14.97 1.97
CA MET A 195 -5.54 14.41 0.63
C MET A 195 -4.22 13.72 0.24
N SER A 196 -3.07 14.35 0.51
CA SER A 196 -1.77 13.77 0.20
C SER A 196 -1.43 12.56 1.08
N THR A 197 -1.94 12.49 2.32
CA THR A 197 -1.79 11.31 3.17
C THR A 197 -2.49 10.10 2.57
N PHE A 198 -3.74 10.23 2.12
CA PHE A 198 -4.44 9.14 1.43
C PHE A 198 -3.79 8.79 0.10
N ALA A 199 -3.27 9.77 -0.65
CA ALA A 199 -2.54 9.52 -1.89
C ALA A 199 -1.23 8.74 -1.69
N LEU A 200 -0.54 8.96 -0.56
CA LEU A 200 0.68 8.23 -0.20
C LEU A 200 0.38 6.82 0.34
N ALA A 201 -0.81 6.61 0.90
CA ALA A 201 -1.22 5.31 1.41
C ALA A 201 -1.77 4.39 0.31
N GLY A 202 -2.37 4.96 -0.74
CA GLY A 202 -2.87 4.24 -1.93
C GLY A 202 -1.77 3.94 -2.93
#